data_8dbbe1a67f727c6321e484e1d1b26965
#
_entry.id   8dbbe1a67f727c6321e484e1d1b26965
#
_cell.length_a   1.000
_cell.length_b   1.000
_cell.length_c   1.000
_cell.angle_alpha   90.00
_cell.angle_beta   90.00
_cell.angle_gamma   90.00
#
_symmetry.space_group_name_H-M   'P 1'
#
loop_
_entity.id
_entity.type
_entity.pdbx_description
1 polymer ?
#
loop_
_entity_poly.entity_id
_entity_poly.type
_entity_poly.pdbx_seq_one_letter_code
_entity_poly.pdbx_strand_id
1 'polypeptide(L)'
;MAHSADVKHDYHLVNPSPWPVVGSFAAFTMLGGAVLWMNSDYAGFGGFAGKPWVLLIGVALLALTFIGWWRDVIRESVVEHDHTPVVKLGLRYGMVLFIASEVMFFVAWFWAYFNTAIFHNDVGVSSWPPAGIVTLDPWHLPLLNTLILLCSGTTVTWAHHALQHNDRKGAIQGLILTVLLGMSFTACQAYEYIHAPFTFGFNGLAKVPFTDAAHMSLTAGVGNFDAIYGSTFFMATGFHGFHVIVGTIFLAVCLGRAIAGQFTPTRHFGFEAAAWYWHFVDVVWLFLFSCIYVWGVGPVVA
;
A
#
# COMPACT_ATOMS: atom_id res chain seq x y z
N MET A 1 11.04 30.67 -25.75
CA MET A 1 10.69 29.39 -26.37
C MET A 1 9.39 29.61 -27.14
N ALA A 2 9.35 29.27 -28.42
CA ALA A 2 8.24 29.63 -29.28
C ALA A 2 7.01 28.78 -28.91
N HIS A 3 6.00 29.38 -28.29
CA HIS A 3 4.66 28.86 -28.33
C HIS A 3 4.26 28.77 -29.79
N SER A 4 4.04 27.58 -30.32
CA SER A 4 3.46 27.38 -31.64
C SER A 4 2.01 27.87 -31.59
N ALA A 5 1.80 29.14 -31.90
CA ALA A 5 0.53 29.85 -31.80
C ALA A 5 -0.55 29.35 -32.79
N ASP A 6 -0.30 28.29 -33.55
CA ASP A 6 -1.12 27.91 -34.70
C ASP A 6 -1.91 26.62 -34.62
N VAL A 7 -1.77 25.81 -33.55
CA VAL A 7 -2.56 24.60 -33.40
C VAL A 7 -3.47 24.72 -32.18
N LYS A 8 -4.74 25.06 -32.42
CA LYS A 8 -5.78 25.09 -31.37
C LYS A 8 -6.19 23.66 -31.01
N HIS A 9 -5.56 23.09 -29.99
CA HIS A 9 -6.00 21.83 -29.39
C HIS A 9 -5.97 21.95 -27.87
N ASP A 10 -6.80 21.15 -27.19
CA ASP A 10 -6.92 21.12 -25.73
C ASP A 10 -5.92 20.16 -25.05
N TYR A 11 -4.98 19.59 -25.81
CA TYR A 11 -3.93 18.73 -25.26
C TYR A 11 -2.80 19.56 -24.65
N HIS A 12 -2.32 19.11 -23.48
CA HIS A 12 -1.10 19.64 -22.90
C HIS A 12 0.12 18.95 -23.51
N LEU A 13 0.95 19.71 -24.21
CA LEU A 13 2.24 19.23 -24.72
C LEU A 13 3.28 19.40 -23.62
N VAL A 14 3.63 18.29 -22.96
CA VAL A 14 4.55 18.27 -21.81
C VAL A 14 5.95 18.68 -22.27
N ASN A 15 6.58 19.59 -21.55
CA ASN A 15 7.98 19.95 -21.75
C ASN A 15 8.89 18.73 -21.43
N PRO A 16 10.08 18.63 -22.09
CA PRO A 16 11.05 17.58 -21.76
C PRO A 16 11.36 17.55 -20.26
N SER A 17 11.13 16.40 -19.63
CA SER A 17 11.32 16.19 -18.20
C SER A 17 12.37 15.12 -17.94
N PRO A 18 13.26 15.27 -16.96
CA PRO A 18 14.24 14.25 -16.60
C PRO A 18 13.66 13.08 -15.80
N TRP A 19 12.46 13.23 -15.23
CA TRP A 19 11.91 12.28 -14.25
C TRP A 19 11.74 10.86 -14.78
N PRO A 20 11.28 10.60 -16.03
CA PRO A 20 11.15 9.25 -16.54
C PRO A 20 12.49 8.50 -16.58
N VAL A 21 13.56 9.17 -16.97
CA VAL A 21 14.91 8.60 -17.04
C VAL A 21 15.46 8.38 -15.64
N VAL A 22 15.37 9.38 -14.76
CA VAL A 22 15.81 9.26 -13.36
C VAL A 22 15.04 8.16 -12.64
N GLY A 23 13.72 8.07 -12.85
CA GLY A 23 12.88 7.03 -12.27
C GLY A 23 13.25 5.62 -12.73
N SER A 24 13.61 5.46 -14.00
CA SER A 24 14.06 4.18 -14.55
C SER A 24 15.37 3.70 -13.88
N PHE A 25 16.35 4.59 -13.72
CA PHE A 25 17.58 4.29 -13.00
C PHE A 25 17.34 4.05 -11.51
N ALA A 26 16.44 4.80 -10.88
CA ALA A 26 16.07 4.62 -9.47
C ALA A 26 15.44 3.25 -9.24
N ALA A 27 14.48 2.85 -10.07
CA ALA A 27 13.83 1.55 -9.99
C ALA A 27 14.83 0.39 -10.24
N PHE A 28 15.69 0.51 -11.25
CA PHE A 28 16.74 -0.47 -11.51
C PHE A 28 17.70 -0.62 -10.31
N THR A 29 18.14 0.50 -9.74
CA THR A 29 19.04 0.49 -8.57
C THR A 29 18.35 -0.11 -7.35
N MET A 30 17.07 0.20 -7.13
CA MET A 30 16.28 -0.34 -6.02
C MET A 30 16.13 -1.87 -6.13
N LEU A 31 15.65 -2.36 -7.29
CA LEU A 31 15.41 -3.78 -7.49
C LEU A 31 16.74 -4.58 -7.54
N GLY A 32 17.75 -4.08 -8.23
CA GLY A 32 19.09 -4.68 -8.22
C GLY A 32 19.70 -4.72 -6.82
N GLY A 33 19.51 -3.63 -6.06
CA GLY A 33 19.94 -3.55 -4.66
C GLY A 33 19.21 -4.54 -3.74
N ALA A 34 17.92 -4.78 -3.98
CA ALA A 34 17.16 -5.81 -3.26
C ALA A 34 17.71 -7.22 -3.54
N VAL A 35 17.98 -7.53 -4.79
CA VAL A 35 18.61 -8.83 -5.17
C VAL A 35 19.97 -9.01 -4.51
N LEU A 36 20.81 -7.98 -4.52
CA LEU A 36 22.14 -8.01 -3.89
C LEU A 36 22.04 -8.18 -2.36
N TRP A 37 21.07 -7.53 -1.74
CA TRP A 37 20.86 -7.64 -0.28
C TRP A 37 20.38 -9.02 0.13
N MET A 38 19.49 -9.64 -0.66
CA MET A 38 18.93 -10.96 -0.38
C MET A 38 19.92 -12.10 -0.65
N ASN A 39 20.97 -11.88 -1.44
CA ASN A 39 21.93 -12.89 -1.84
C ASN A 39 23.33 -12.55 -1.32
N SER A 40 23.61 -12.94 -0.06
CA SER A 40 24.93 -12.73 0.57
C SER A 40 26.08 -13.45 -0.10
N ASP A 41 25.79 -14.53 -0.84
CA ASP A 41 26.78 -15.45 -1.43
C ASP A 41 27.20 -15.09 -2.85
N TYR A 42 26.71 -13.97 -3.40
CA TYR A 42 27.12 -13.47 -4.71
C TYR A 42 28.56 -12.94 -4.66
N ALA A 43 29.54 -13.83 -4.75
CA ALA A 43 30.96 -13.51 -4.69
C ALA A 43 31.43 -12.54 -5.80
N GLY A 44 30.69 -12.42 -6.91
CA GLY A 44 31.02 -11.54 -8.03
C GLY A 44 30.81 -10.05 -7.80
N PHE A 45 30.07 -9.66 -6.76
CA PHE A 45 29.73 -8.25 -6.46
C PHE A 45 30.46 -7.68 -5.24
N GLY A 46 31.48 -8.36 -4.74
CA GLY A 46 32.39 -7.87 -3.69
C GLY A 46 31.65 -7.41 -2.44
N GLY A 47 31.98 -6.22 -1.95
CA GLY A 47 31.45 -5.68 -0.68
C GLY A 47 29.98 -5.23 -0.69
N PHE A 48 29.22 -5.41 -1.79
CA PHE A 48 27.81 -5.01 -1.90
C PHE A 48 26.83 -6.15 -1.62
N ALA A 49 27.25 -7.41 -1.78
CA ALA A 49 26.43 -8.58 -1.49
C ALA A 49 26.06 -8.65 0.01
N GLY A 50 24.80 -8.96 0.33
CA GLY A 50 24.29 -9.04 1.69
C GLY A 50 24.13 -7.69 2.42
N LYS A 51 24.37 -6.56 1.75
CA LYS A 51 24.26 -5.22 2.36
C LYS A 51 23.14 -4.40 1.74
N PRO A 52 22.38 -3.62 2.54
CA PRO A 52 21.19 -2.90 2.05
C PRO A 52 21.54 -1.57 1.34
N TRP A 53 22.79 -1.14 1.26
CA TRP A 53 23.14 0.21 0.81
C TRP A 53 22.67 0.54 -0.61
N VAL A 54 22.80 -0.39 -1.55
CA VAL A 54 22.36 -0.17 -2.94
C VAL A 54 20.85 -0.06 -3.01
N LEU A 55 20.11 -0.89 -2.24
CA LEU A 55 18.67 -0.80 -2.09
C LEU A 55 18.25 0.57 -1.53
N LEU A 56 18.88 1.01 -0.45
CA LEU A 56 18.56 2.29 0.20
C LEU A 56 18.82 3.49 -0.72
N ILE A 57 19.90 3.46 -1.51
CA ILE A 57 20.17 4.47 -2.53
C ILE A 57 19.06 4.48 -3.58
N GLY A 58 18.65 3.29 -4.09
CA GLY A 58 17.55 3.17 -5.04
C GLY A 58 16.23 3.70 -4.51
N VAL A 59 15.89 3.39 -3.26
CA VAL A 59 14.69 3.91 -2.57
C VAL A 59 14.74 5.44 -2.44
N ALA A 60 15.89 5.99 -2.06
CA ALA A 60 16.06 7.44 -1.94
C ALA A 60 15.91 8.15 -3.30
N LEU A 61 16.51 7.60 -4.37
CA LEU A 61 16.36 8.14 -5.73
C LEU A 61 14.91 8.03 -6.22
N LEU A 62 14.22 6.97 -5.91
CA LEU A 62 12.80 6.80 -6.25
C LEU A 62 11.94 7.83 -5.52
N ALA A 63 12.17 8.04 -4.23
CA ALA A 63 11.47 9.06 -3.44
C ALA A 63 11.73 10.48 -4.00
N LEU A 64 12.96 10.81 -4.36
CA LEU A 64 13.31 12.07 -5.01
C LEU A 64 12.59 12.24 -6.36
N THR A 65 12.52 11.19 -7.16
CA THR A 65 11.79 11.18 -8.43
C THR A 65 10.31 11.46 -8.19
N PHE A 66 9.69 10.79 -7.23
CA PHE A 66 8.28 11.00 -6.86
C PHE A 66 8.03 12.45 -6.43
N ILE A 67 8.81 12.96 -5.50
CA ILE A 67 8.65 14.33 -4.98
C ILE A 67 8.85 15.35 -6.09
N GLY A 68 9.88 15.20 -6.92
CA GLY A 68 10.19 16.13 -8.00
C GLY A 68 9.10 16.12 -9.08
N TRP A 69 8.71 14.95 -9.56
CA TRP A 69 7.69 14.81 -10.59
C TRP A 69 6.32 15.35 -10.13
N TRP A 70 5.86 14.96 -8.95
CA TRP A 70 4.59 15.45 -8.44
C TRP A 70 4.59 16.96 -8.16
N ARG A 71 5.75 17.51 -7.75
CA ARG A 71 5.90 18.95 -7.60
C ARG A 71 5.70 19.65 -8.94
N ASP A 72 6.27 19.12 -10.02
CA ASP A 72 6.11 19.70 -11.36
C ASP A 72 4.67 19.59 -11.86
N VAL A 73 4.00 18.44 -11.69
CA VAL A 73 2.57 18.26 -12.01
C VAL A 73 1.67 19.23 -11.23
N ILE A 74 1.99 19.49 -9.94
CA ILE A 74 1.25 20.47 -9.14
C ILE A 74 1.48 21.90 -9.70
N ARG A 75 2.70 22.22 -10.10
CA ARG A 75 3.05 23.52 -10.69
C ARG A 75 2.30 23.75 -11.99
N GLU A 76 2.27 22.77 -12.89
CA GLU A 76 1.49 22.80 -14.14
C GLU A 76 0.01 23.09 -13.88
N SER A 77 -0.56 22.48 -12.84
CA SER A 77 -1.95 22.69 -12.46
C SER A 77 -2.23 24.06 -11.83
N VAL A 78 -1.34 24.51 -10.92
CA VAL A 78 -1.62 25.68 -10.06
C VAL A 78 -1.10 26.97 -10.65
N VAL A 79 0.10 26.94 -11.28
CA VAL A 79 0.81 28.13 -11.77
C VAL A 79 0.61 28.31 -13.27
N GLU A 80 0.78 27.23 -14.04
CA GLU A 80 0.76 27.28 -15.50
C GLU A 80 -0.65 27.12 -16.08
N HIS A 81 -1.59 26.59 -15.30
CA HIS A 81 -3.00 26.35 -15.67
C HIS A 81 -3.19 25.42 -16.87
N ASP A 82 -2.24 24.50 -17.11
CA ASP A 82 -2.21 23.62 -18.28
C ASP A 82 -3.17 22.42 -18.16
N HIS A 83 -3.86 22.27 -17.04
CA HIS A 83 -4.86 21.21 -16.84
C HIS A 83 -6.20 21.58 -17.50
N THR A 84 -6.26 21.45 -18.81
CA THR A 84 -7.49 21.58 -19.63
C THR A 84 -8.54 20.53 -19.25
N PRO A 85 -9.80 20.64 -19.71
CA PRO A 85 -10.83 19.62 -19.47
C PRO A 85 -10.42 18.23 -19.97
N VAL A 86 -9.72 18.14 -21.12
CA VAL A 86 -9.22 16.87 -21.69
C VAL A 86 -8.15 16.26 -20.79
N VAL A 87 -7.20 17.07 -20.31
CA VAL A 87 -6.16 16.63 -19.37
C VAL A 87 -6.78 16.12 -18.07
N LYS A 88 -7.77 16.84 -17.51
CA LYS A 88 -8.49 16.38 -16.30
C LYS A 88 -9.19 15.04 -16.49
N LEU A 89 -9.80 14.84 -17.65
CA LEU A 89 -10.42 13.56 -17.99
C LEU A 89 -9.38 12.44 -18.09
N GLY A 90 -8.25 12.70 -18.75
CA GLY A 90 -7.11 11.77 -18.84
C GLY A 90 -6.56 11.38 -17.47
N LEU A 91 -6.39 12.36 -16.57
CA LEU A 91 -5.93 12.11 -15.19
C LEU A 91 -6.92 11.24 -14.39
N ARG A 92 -8.24 11.44 -14.57
CA ARG A 92 -9.27 10.59 -13.95
C ARG A 92 -9.20 9.16 -14.44
N TYR A 93 -9.11 8.95 -15.76
CA TYR A 93 -8.94 7.61 -16.31
C TYR A 93 -7.64 6.96 -15.83
N GLY A 94 -6.54 7.72 -15.76
CA GLY A 94 -5.29 7.24 -15.21
C GLY A 94 -5.44 6.76 -13.76
N MET A 95 -6.16 7.50 -12.92
CA MET A 95 -6.42 7.10 -11.54
C MET A 95 -7.31 5.86 -11.44
N VAL A 96 -8.35 5.75 -12.25
CA VAL A 96 -9.21 4.55 -12.31
C VAL A 96 -8.42 3.31 -12.71
N LEU A 97 -7.56 3.42 -13.74
CA LEU A 97 -6.71 2.31 -14.18
C LEU A 97 -5.65 1.95 -13.13
N PHE A 98 -5.11 2.93 -12.43
CA PHE A 98 -4.21 2.70 -11.31
C PHE A 98 -4.92 1.91 -10.20
N ILE A 99 -6.09 2.35 -9.76
CA ILE A 99 -6.88 1.61 -8.74
C ILE A 99 -7.23 0.20 -9.24
N ALA A 100 -7.58 0.03 -10.51
CA ALA A 100 -7.84 -1.29 -11.08
C ALA A 100 -6.59 -2.20 -11.01
N SER A 101 -5.40 -1.68 -11.25
CA SER A 101 -4.15 -2.43 -11.08
C SER A 101 -3.90 -2.85 -9.63
N GLU A 102 -4.19 -1.97 -8.67
CA GLU A 102 -4.06 -2.27 -7.24
C GLU A 102 -5.11 -3.30 -6.77
N VAL A 103 -6.32 -3.26 -7.31
CA VAL A 103 -7.33 -4.33 -7.09
C VAL A 103 -6.75 -5.68 -7.55
N MET A 104 -6.15 -5.77 -8.74
CA MET A 104 -5.55 -7.01 -9.25
C MET A 104 -4.37 -7.47 -8.41
N PHE A 105 -3.59 -6.54 -7.86
CA PHE A 105 -2.53 -6.84 -6.91
C PHE A 105 -3.09 -7.54 -5.65
N PHE A 106 -4.16 -7.00 -5.06
CA PHE A 106 -4.81 -7.65 -3.92
C PHE A 106 -5.51 -8.97 -4.27
N VAL A 107 -6.08 -9.10 -5.46
CA VAL A 107 -6.64 -10.38 -5.96
C VAL A 107 -5.58 -11.48 -5.90
N ALA A 108 -4.31 -11.19 -6.23
CA ALA A 108 -3.22 -12.18 -6.15
C ALA A 108 -2.98 -12.65 -4.70
N TRP A 109 -3.00 -11.72 -3.72
CA TRP A 109 -2.83 -12.07 -2.30
C TRP A 109 -4.04 -12.82 -1.74
N PHE A 110 -5.25 -12.43 -2.10
CA PHE A 110 -6.47 -13.18 -1.74
C PHE A 110 -6.47 -14.55 -2.37
N TRP A 111 -6.03 -14.67 -3.62
CA TRP A 111 -5.87 -15.98 -4.25
C TRP A 111 -4.90 -16.86 -3.48
N ALA A 112 -3.74 -16.37 -3.13
CA ALA A 112 -2.76 -17.11 -2.33
C ALA A 112 -3.36 -17.59 -1.00
N TYR A 113 -4.07 -16.70 -0.28
CA TYR A 113 -4.75 -17.03 0.96
C TYR A 113 -5.85 -18.09 0.75
N PHE A 114 -6.77 -17.88 -0.17
CA PHE A 114 -7.86 -18.81 -0.41
C PHE A 114 -7.41 -20.15 -0.97
N ASN A 115 -6.38 -20.17 -1.82
CA ASN A 115 -5.81 -21.42 -2.32
C ASN A 115 -5.30 -22.28 -1.17
N THR A 116 -4.57 -21.70 -0.22
CA THR A 116 -4.09 -22.44 0.95
C THR A 116 -5.20 -22.77 1.96
N ALA A 117 -6.17 -21.88 2.13
CA ALA A 117 -7.26 -22.06 3.10
C ALA A 117 -8.31 -23.10 2.66
N ILE A 118 -8.65 -23.14 1.37
CA ILE A 118 -9.68 -24.05 0.83
C ILE A 118 -9.05 -25.39 0.44
N PHE A 119 -7.86 -25.37 -0.18
CA PHE A 119 -7.17 -26.57 -0.64
C PHE A 119 -6.01 -26.95 0.29
N HIS A 120 -6.20 -26.75 1.61
CA HIS A 120 -5.17 -26.98 2.61
C HIS A 120 -4.63 -28.43 2.61
N ASN A 121 -5.43 -29.43 2.23
CA ASN A 121 -4.97 -30.83 2.11
C ASN A 121 -3.90 -30.99 1.02
N ASP A 122 -3.96 -30.24 -0.08
CA ASP A 122 -3.01 -30.33 -1.19
C ASP A 122 -1.63 -29.81 -0.79
N VAL A 123 -1.56 -28.94 0.22
CA VAL A 123 -0.30 -28.44 0.79
C VAL A 123 0.10 -29.17 2.08
N GLY A 124 -0.58 -30.26 2.42
CA GLY A 124 -0.24 -31.13 3.57
C GLY A 124 -0.75 -30.65 4.91
N VAL A 125 -1.74 -29.75 4.94
CA VAL A 125 -2.38 -29.22 6.15
C VAL A 125 -3.73 -29.93 6.37
N SER A 126 -3.96 -30.50 7.54
CA SER A 126 -5.17 -31.27 7.83
C SER A 126 -6.41 -30.42 8.12
N SER A 127 -6.21 -29.16 8.47
CA SER A 127 -7.29 -28.19 8.78
C SER A 127 -6.84 -26.76 8.54
N TRP A 128 -7.79 -25.82 8.36
CA TRP A 128 -7.50 -24.40 8.30
C TRP A 128 -8.28 -23.65 9.39
N PRO A 129 -7.64 -22.81 10.21
CA PRO A 129 -6.18 -22.63 10.35
C PRO A 129 -5.45 -23.92 10.74
N PRO A 130 -4.12 -24.03 10.45
CA PRO A 130 -3.32 -25.20 10.83
C PRO A 130 -3.40 -25.51 12.31
N ALA A 131 -3.35 -26.80 12.68
CA ALA A 131 -3.40 -27.23 14.08
C ALA A 131 -2.23 -26.63 14.87
N GLY A 132 -2.54 -26.00 16.03
CA GLY A 132 -1.55 -25.32 16.87
C GLY A 132 -1.45 -23.81 16.65
N ILE A 133 -2.04 -23.26 15.58
CA ILE A 133 -2.14 -21.82 15.41
C ILE A 133 -3.29 -21.28 16.24
N VAL A 134 -2.99 -20.27 17.04
CA VAL A 134 -3.97 -19.44 17.72
C VAL A 134 -4.16 -18.16 16.92
N THR A 135 -5.39 -17.88 16.52
CA THR A 135 -5.73 -16.71 15.71
C THR A 135 -6.08 -15.49 16.57
N LEU A 136 -6.04 -14.32 15.95
CA LEU A 136 -6.51 -13.08 16.57
C LEU A 136 -8.04 -13.09 16.66
N ASP A 137 -8.60 -12.59 17.77
CA ASP A 137 -10.04 -12.43 17.90
C ASP A 137 -10.54 -11.27 17.03
N PRO A 138 -11.40 -11.52 16.02
CA PRO A 138 -11.91 -10.49 15.12
C PRO A 138 -12.69 -9.39 15.84
N TRP A 139 -13.35 -9.72 16.96
CA TRP A 139 -14.33 -8.84 17.62
C TRP A 139 -13.72 -7.83 18.60
N HIS A 140 -12.42 -7.87 18.81
CA HIS A 140 -11.68 -6.90 19.64
C HIS A 140 -10.96 -5.85 18.79
N LEU A 141 -9.66 -5.89 18.75
CA LEU A 141 -8.84 -4.88 18.06
C LEU A 141 -9.10 -4.78 16.55
N PRO A 142 -9.28 -5.90 15.80
CA PRO A 142 -9.58 -5.81 14.37
C PRO A 142 -10.91 -5.13 14.06
N LEU A 143 -11.96 -5.36 14.88
CA LEU A 143 -13.24 -4.66 14.74
C LEU A 143 -13.10 -3.17 15.02
N LEU A 144 -12.38 -2.78 16.08
CA LEU A 144 -12.09 -1.38 16.38
C LEU A 144 -11.36 -0.71 15.20
N ASN A 145 -10.37 -1.40 14.64
CA ASN A 145 -9.61 -0.91 13.50
C ASN A 145 -10.51 -0.72 12.25
N THR A 146 -11.44 -1.64 12.03
CA THR A 146 -12.46 -1.54 10.99
C THR A 146 -13.33 -0.31 11.18
N LEU A 147 -13.81 -0.05 12.40
CA LEU A 147 -14.62 1.14 12.70
C LEU A 147 -13.84 2.44 12.49
N ILE A 148 -12.57 2.50 12.91
CA ILE A 148 -11.69 3.65 12.69
C ILE A 148 -11.57 3.96 11.20
N LEU A 149 -11.31 2.95 10.37
CA LEU A 149 -11.10 3.13 8.94
C LEU A 149 -12.40 3.55 8.24
N LEU A 150 -13.53 2.90 8.52
CA LEU A 150 -14.84 3.29 7.97
C LEU A 150 -15.25 4.71 8.37
N CYS A 151 -15.01 5.11 9.64
CA CYS A 151 -15.22 6.49 10.07
C CYS A 151 -14.33 7.46 9.28
N SER A 152 -13.09 7.07 8.96
CA SER A 152 -12.21 7.91 8.14
C SER A 152 -12.73 8.07 6.71
N GLY A 153 -13.35 7.04 6.13
CA GLY A 153 -14.04 7.10 4.85
C GLY A 153 -15.19 8.12 4.84
N THR A 154 -15.95 8.21 5.93
CA THR A 154 -17.01 9.24 6.05
C THR A 154 -16.44 10.64 6.16
N THR A 155 -15.35 10.83 6.91
CA THR A 155 -14.71 12.16 7.07
C THR A 155 -14.03 12.66 5.81
N VAL A 156 -13.41 11.80 4.99
CA VAL A 156 -12.86 12.20 3.69
C VAL A 156 -13.96 12.57 2.71
N THR A 157 -15.08 11.86 2.72
CA THR A 157 -16.26 12.17 1.91
C THR A 157 -16.83 13.54 2.30
N TRP A 158 -16.99 13.80 3.60
CA TRP A 158 -17.41 15.12 4.09
C TRP A 158 -16.45 16.21 3.64
N ALA A 159 -15.13 16.01 3.77
CA ALA A 159 -14.14 16.98 3.33
C ALA A 159 -14.26 17.28 1.83
N HIS A 160 -14.53 16.26 1.00
CA HIS A 160 -14.68 16.41 -0.45
C HIS A 160 -15.96 17.23 -0.78
N HIS A 161 -17.09 16.91 -0.16
CA HIS A 161 -18.31 17.69 -0.33
C HIS A 161 -18.15 19.15 0.12
N ALA A 162 -17.52 19.39 1.28
CA ALA A 162 -17.25 20.73 1.76
C ALA A 162 -16.43 21.55 0.75
N LEU A 163 -15.40 20.93 0.14
CA LEU A 163 -14.61 21.59 -0.89
C LEU A 163 -15.42 21.92 -2.16
N GLN A 164 -16.30 21.02 -2.60
CA GLN A 164 -17.19 21.28 -3.75
C GLN A 164 -18.13 22.46 -3.51
N HIS A 165 -18.57 22.68 -2.26
CA HIS A 165 -19.41 23.80 -1.85
C HIS A 165 -18.61 25.05 -1.43
N ASN A 166 -17.30 25.07 -1.71
CA ASN A 166 -16.40 26.17 -1.36
C ASN A 166 -16.28 26.42 0.16
N ASP A 167 -16.63 25.42 0.99
CA ASP A 167 -16.36 25.44 2.42
C ASP A 167 -14.96 24.91 2.72
N ARG A 168 -13.99 25.81 2.67
CA ARG A 168 -12.59 25.49 2.94
C ARG A 168 -12.35 25.04 4.38
N LYS A 169 -13.11 25.59 5.35
CA LYS A 169 -12.93 25.23 6.76
C LYS A 169 -13.40 23.80 7.00
N GLY A 170 -14.57 23.43 6.50
CA GLY A 170 -15.09 22.08 6.57
C GLY A 170 -14.17 21.07 5.85
N ALA A 171 -13.63 21.42 4.68
CA ALA A 171 -12.69 20.58 3.97
C ALA A 171 -11.39 20.31 4.77
N ILE A 172 -10.81 21.35 5.40
CA ILE A 172 -9.61 21.20 6.25
C ILE A 172 -9.92 20.36 7.49
N GLN A 173 -11.04 20.60 8.16
CA GLN A 173 -11.43 19.84 9.35
C GLN A 173 -11.65 18.36 9.04
N GLY A 174 -12.37 18.04 7.96
CA GLY A 174 -12.58 16.67 7.52
C GLY A 174 -11.26 15.97 7.16
N LEU A 175 -10.35 16.66 6.46
CA LEU A 175 -9.03 16.11 6.13
C LEU A 175 -8.17 15.86 7.38
N ILE A 176 -8.19 16.77 8.37
CA ILE A 176 -7.48 16.56 9.64
C ILE A 176 -7.99 15.30 10.33
N LEU A 177 -9.31 15.15 10.45
CA LEU A 177 -9.91 13.97 11.07
C LEU A 177 -9.54 12.69 10.32
N THR A 178 -9.59 12.70 8.99
CA THR A 178 -9.23 11.53 8.18
C THR A 178 -7.76 11.12 8.38
N VAL A 179 -6.83 12.09 8.37
CA VAL A 179 -5.41 11.81 8.59
C VAL A 179 -5.16 11.26 10.00
N LEU A 180 -5.81 11.83 11.03
CA LEU A 180 -5.69 11.34 12.40
C LEU A 180 -6.23 9.91 12.54
N LEU A 181 -7.38 9.61 11.94
CA LEU A 181 -7.95 8.26 11.95
C LEU A 181 -7.06 7.26 11.18
N GLY A 182 -6.48 7.65 10.04
CA GLY A 182 -5.53 6.82 9.29
C GLY A 182 -4.26 6.52 10.09
N MET A 183 -3.72 7.49 10.81
CA MET A 183 -2.60 7.29 11.73
C MET A 183 -2.98 6.37 12.89
N SER A 184 -4.18 6.52 13.45
CA SER A 184 -4.69 5.67 14.54
C SER A 184 -4.84 4.23 14.08
N PHE A 185 -5.39 3.99 12.88
CA PHE A 185 -5.45 2.66 12.26
C PHE A 185 -4.06 2.04 12.17
N THR A 186 -3.09 2.78 11.63
CA THR A 186 -1.71 2.29 11.48
C THR A 186 -1.08 1.93 12.83
N ALA A 187 -1.33 2.74 13.86
CA ALA A 187 -0.84 2.47 15.21
C ALA A 187 -1.47 1.19 15.81
N CYS A 188 -2.78 1.00 15.65
CA CYS A 188 -3.47 -0.21 16.08
C CYS A 188 -2.97 -1.45 15.33
N GLN A 189 -2.75 -1.34 14.01
CA GLN A 189 -2.21 -2.44 13.20
C GLN A 189 -0.78 -2.81 13.61
N ALA A 190 0.06 -1.83 13.91
CA ALA A 190 1.40 -2.07 14.43
C ALA A 190 1.36 -2.77 15.81
N TYR A 191 0.48 -2.34 16.69
CA TYR A 191 0.26 -2.97 17.98
C TYR A 191 -0.18 -4.43 17.82
N GLU A 192 -1.14 -4.70 16.92
CA GLU A 192 -1.61 -6.04 16.59
C GLU A 192 -0.46 -6.96 16.14
N TYR A 193 0.40 -6.46 15.23
CA TYR A 193 1.52 -7.23 14.71
C TYR A 193 2.58 -7.59 15.78
N ILE A 194 2.81 -6.68 16.73
CA ILE A 194 3.75 -6.91 17.84
C ILE A 194 3.22 -8.01 18.77
N HIS A 195 1.89 -8.10 18.96
CA HIS A 195 1.24 -9.04 19.88
C HIS A 195 0.65 -10.26 19.17
N ALA A 196 0.83 -10.40 17.85
CA ALA A 196 0.35 -11.56 17.11
C ALA A 196 0.97 -12.87 17.67
N PRO A 197 0.15 -13.91 17.94
CA PRO A 197 0.63 -15.18 18.51
C PRO A 197 1.32 -16.08 17.47
N PHE A 198 1.45 -15.63 16.24
CA PHE A 198 2.12 -16.31 15.12
C PHE A 198 3.11 -15.36 14.43
N THR A 199 4.09 -15.91 13.71
CA THR A 199 5.19 -15.15 13.12
C THR A 199 5.14 -15.18 11.59
N PHE A 200 5.75 -14.15 10.98
CA PHE A 200 6.02 -14.11 9.55
C PHE A 200 7.25 -14.94 9.21
N GLY A 201 7.12 -15.84 8.20
CA GLY A 201 8.25 -16.51 7.60
C GLY A 201 8.75 -17.78 8.28
N PHE A 202 9.86 -18.28 7.77
CA PHE A 202 10.42 -19.61 8.01
C PHE A 202 11.22 -19.76 9.31
N ASN A 203 10.81 -19.18 10.41
CA ASN A 203 11.55 -19.25 11.68
C ASN A 203 11.78 -20.70 12.19
N GLY A 204 11.02 -21.68 11.69
CA GLY A 204 11.25 -23.09 11.94
C GLY A 204 12.31 -23.75 11.01
N LEU A 205 12.51 -23.24 9.79
CA LEU A 205 13.45 -23.81 8.81
C LEU A 205 14.85 -23.19 8.90
N ALA A 206 15.00 -21.98 9.43
CA ALA A 206 16.30 -21.32 9.55
C ALA A 206 17.28 -21.99 10.51
N LYS A 207 16.84 -23.00 11.28
CA LYS A 207 17.67 -23.75 12.25
C LYS A 207 17.96 -25.19 11.84
N VAL A 208 17.39 -25.66 10.73
CA VAL A 208 17.65 -27.01 10.24
C VAL A 208 18.50 -26.91 8.98
N PRO A 209 19.76 -27.38 9.00
CA PRO A 209 20.56 -27.45 7.78
C PRO A 209 19.82 -28.26 6.71
N PHE A 210 19.74 -27.73 5.50
CA PHE A 210 19.04 -28.34 4.35
C PHE A 210 19.54 -29.75 3.98
N THR A 211 20.58 -30.24 4.67
CA THR A 211 21.23 -31.50 4.46
C THR A 211 20.62 -32.70 5.22
N ASP A 212 19.64 -32.46 6.10
CA ASP A 212 19.10 -33.52 6.96
C ASP A 212 17.66 -33.90 6.58
N ALA A 213 17.53 -34.69 5.49
CA ALA A 213 16.26 -35.18 4.98
C ALA A 213 15.44 -35.99 6.03
N ALA A 214 16.09 -36.58 7.04
CA ALA A 214 15.43 -37.28 8.13
C ALA A 214 14.75 -36.33 9.13
N HIS A 215 15.32 -35.16 9.39
CA HIS A 215 14.71 -34.11 10.20
C HIS A 215 13.57 -33.39 9.47
N MET A 216 13.64 -33.30 8.14
CA MET A 216 12.57 -32.70 7.32
C MET A 216 11.26 -33.50 7.39
N SER A 217 11.32 -34.82 7.60
CA SER A 217 10.13 -35.67 7.75
C SER A 217 9.49 -35.60 9.16
N LEU A 218 10.27 -35.29 10.19
CA LEU A 218 9.77 -35.20 11.59
C LEU A 218 9.31 -33.80 11.98
N THR A 219 9.88 -32.76 11.40
CA THR A 219 9.47 -31.35 11.60
C THR A 219 8.45 -30.89 10.57
N ALA A 220 8.23 -31.62 9.47
CA ALA A 220 7.20 -31.35 8.48
C ALA A 220 5.77 -31.39 9.05
N GLY A 221 5.57 -31.95 10.24
CA GLY A 221 4.25 -32.04 10.88
C GLY A 221 3.80 -30.82 11.67
N VAL A 222 4.68 -29.95 12.14
CA VAL A 222 4.30 -28.84 13.05
C VAL A 222 4.92 -27.49 12.68
N GLY A 223 6.09 -27.45 12.07
CA GLY A 223 6.82 -26.18 11.85
C GLY A 223 6.56 -25.47 10.53
N ASN A 224 6.09 -26.16 9.49
CA ASN A 224 5.94 -25.58 8.14
C ASN A 224 4.58 -24.88 7.94
N PHE A 225 3.58 -25.23 8.71
CA PHE A 225 2.21 -24.75 8.52
C PHE A 225 1.96 -23.41 9.19
N ASP A 226 2.62 -23.13 10.31
CA ASP A 226 2.63 -21.79 10.92
C ASP A 226 3.16 -20.75 9.94
N ALA A 227 4.18 -21.12 9.14
CA ALA A 227 4.77 -20.26 8.13
C ALA A 227 3.78 -19.91 7.00
N ILE A 228 2.93 -20.85 6.55
CA ILE A 228 1.97 -20.61 5.46
C ILE A 228 0.86 -19.65 5.93
N TYR A 229 0.27 -19.91 7.11
CA TYR A 229 -0.75 -19.05 7.68
C TYR A 229 -0.20 -17.64 7.95
N GLY A 230 0.90 -17.56 8.72
CA GLY A 230 1.53 -16.29 9.04
C GLY A 230 1.99 -15.53 7.79
N SER A 231 2.58 -16.21 6.79
CA SER A 231 3.02 -15.57 5.57
C SER A 231 1.86 -15.00 4.76
N THR A 232 0.79 -15.75 4.53
CA THR A 232 -0.38 -15.27 3.80
C THR A 232 -1.11 -14.16 4.55
N PHE A 233 -1.23 -14.26 5.88
CA PHE A 233 -1.80 -13.23 6.73
C PHE A 233 -1.01 -11.93 6.65
N PHE A 234 0.30 -11.97 6.99
CA PHE A 234 1.12 -10.77 7.04
C PHE A 234 1.37 -10.15 5.66
N MET A 235 1.42 -10.95 4.59
CA MET A 235 1.55 -10.39 3.24
C MET A 235 0.28 -9.65 2.84
N ALA A 236 -0.91 -10.23 3.00
CA ALA A 236 -2.16 -9.59 2.63
C ALA A 236 -2.45 -8.35 3.49
N THR A 237 -2.38 -8.47 4.82
CA THR A 237 -2.65 -7.36 5.75
C THR A 237 -1.51 -6.34 5.76
N GLY A 238 -0.26 -6.74 5.59
CA GLY A 238 0.91 -5.86 5.56
C GLY A 238 0.95 -4.99 4.31
N PHE A 239 0.66 -5.54 3.13
CA PHE A 239 0.51 -4.72 1.93
C PHE A 239 -0.68 -3.76 2.05
N HIS A 240 -1.78 -4.18 2.67
CA HIS A 240 -2.87 -3.25 2.98
C HIS A 240 -2.40 -2.14 3.91
N GLY A 241 -1.70 -2.46 4.99
CA GLY A 241 -1.12 -1.47 5.91
C GLY A 241 -0.17 -0.50 5.22
N PHE A 242 0.64 -0.98 4.27
CA PHE A 242 1.46 -0.12 3.41
C PHE A 242 0.61 0.86 2.60
N HIS A 243 -0.50 0.40 1.99
CA HIS A 243 -1.42 1.27 1.24
C HIS A 243 -2.12 2.29 2.15
N VAL A 244 -2.46 1.93 3.40
CA VAL A 244 -2.98 2.87 4.41
C VAL A 244 -1.96 3.97 4.71
N ILE A 245 -0.68 3.62 4.91
CA ILE A 245 0.39 4.59 5.16
C ILE A 245 0.55 5.54 3.97
N VAL A 246 0.64 5.00 2.74
CA VAL A 246 0.75 5.79 1.51
C VAL A 246 -0.47 6.70 1.33
N GLY A 247 -1.68 6.18 1.54
CA GLY A 247 -2.93 6.94 1.48
C GLY A 247 -2.99 8.05 2.52
N THR A 248 -2.55 7.78 3.76
CA THR A 248 -2.46 8.78 4.83
C THR A 248 -1.48 9.90 4.47
N ILE A 249 -0.31 9.57 3.90
CA ILE A 249 0.65 10.57 3.40
C ILE A 249 0.05 11.37 2.26
N PHE A 250 -0.65 10.74 1.33
CA PHE A 250 -1.32 11.42 0.22
C PHE A 250 -2.36 12.42 0.74
N LEU A 251 -3.21 12.02 1.69
CA LEU A 251 -4.19 12.90 2.34
C LEU A 251 -3.54 14.01 3.14
N ALA A 252 -2.41 13.75 3.82
CA ALA A 252 -1.63 14.78 4.52
C ALA A 252 -1.07 15.84 3.56
N VAL A 253 -0.58 15.43 2.38
CA VAL A 253 -0.17 16.35 1.31
C VAL A 253 -1.37 17.17 0.82
N CYS A 254 -2.54 16.55 0.62
CA CYS A 254 -3.77 17.24 0.25
C CYS A 254 -4.21 18.23 1.34
N LEU A 255 -4.07 17.88 2.61
CA LEU A 255 -4.32 18.78 3.75
C LEU A 255 -3.41 20.02 3.69
N GLY A 256 -2.11 19.85 3.49
CA GLY A 256 -1.15 20.96 3.31
C GLY A 256 -1.54 21.87 2.15
N ARG A 257 -1.95 21.30 1.02
CA ARG A 257 -2.41 22.05 -0.17
C ARG A 257 -3.75 22.77 0.09
N ALA A 258 -4.67 22.17 0.86
CA ALA A 258 -5.93 22.80 1.26
C ALA A 258 -5.67 24.00 2.18
N ILE A 259 -4.73 23.86 3.15
CA ILE A 259 -4.29 24.95 4.01
C ILE A 259 -3.63 26.06 3.20
N ALA A 260 -2.85 25.74 2.18
CA ALA A 260 -2.22 26.71 1.27
C ALA A 260 -3.23 27.35 0.28
N GLY A 261 -4.50 26.92 0.23
CA GLY A 261 -5.53 27.46 -0.66
C GLY A 261 -5.36 27.08 -2.13
N GLN A 262 -4.67 26.00 -2.42
CA GLN A 262 -4.41 25.56 -3.80
C GLN A 262 -5.60 24.86 -4.45
N PHE A 263 -6.57 24.39 -3.65
CA PHE A 263 -7.78 23.74 -4.14
C PHE A 263 -8.94 24.74 -4.32
N THR A 264 -9.70 24.53 -5.39
CA THR A 264 -10.95 25.25 -5.67
C THR A 264 -12.05 24.26 -6.05
N PRO A 265 -13.34 24.61 -6.02
CA PRO A 265 -14.42 23.71 -6.45
C PRO A 265 -14.25 23.08 -7.82
N THR A 266 -13.54 23.77 -8.74
CA THR A 266 -13.30 23.30 -10.12
C THR A 266 -11.91 22.71 -10.35
N ARG A 267 -10.98 22.90 -9.41
CA ARG A 267 -9.59 22.46 -9.51
C ARG A 267 -9.14 21.76 -8.22
N HIS A 268 -9.55 20.50 -8.07
CA HIS A 268 -9.24 19.69 -6.88
C HIS A 268 -8.97 18.21 -7.23
N PHE A 269 -8.59 17.90 -8.47
CA PHE A 269 -8.36 16.52 -8.90
C PHE A 269 -7.42 15.74 -7.97
N GLY A 270 -6.34 16.36 -7.46
CA GLY A 270 -5.43 15.68 -6.55
C GLY A 270 -6.11 15.18 -5.26
N PHE A 271 -7.09 15.92 -4.75
CA PHE A 271 -7.89 15.47 -3.60
C PHE A 271 -8.95 14.44 -4.02
N GLU A 272 -9.58 14.60 -5.18
CA GLU A 272 -10.51 13.61 -5.74
C GLU A 272 -9.82 12.25 -5.88
N ALA A 273 -8.62 12.22 -6.43
CA ALA A 273 -7.80 11.01 -6.55
C ALA A 273 -7.42 10.41 -5.18
N ALA A 274 -7.04 11.24 -4.21
CA ALA A 274 -6.74 10.79 -2.86
C ALA A 274 -7.97 10.17 -2.17
N ALA A 275 -9.16 10.76 -2.34
CA ALA A 275 -10.40 10.22 -1.80
C ALA A 275 -10.76 8.86 -2.45
N TRP A 276 -10.63 8.72 -3.77
CA TRP A 276 -10.85 7.44 -4.45
C TRP A 276 -9.90 6.35 -3.97
N TYR A 277 -8.62 6.70 -3.82
CA TYR A 277 -7.62 5.78 -3.30
C TYR A 277 -7.93 5.35 -1.86
N TRP A 278 -8.37 6.30 -1.01
CA TRP A 278 -8.75 6.01 0.37
C TRP A 278 -9.93 5.06 0.47
N HIS A 279 -10.98 5.29 -0.33
CA HIS A 279 -12.12 4.37 -0.38
C HIS A 279 -11.77 2.99 -0.94
N PHE A 280 -10.84 2.91 -1.90
CA PHE A 280 -10.30 1.62 -2.33
C PHE A 280 -9.63 0.89 -1.16
N VAL A 281 -8.82 1.56 -0.37
CA VAL A 281 -8.18 1.00 0.83
C VAL A 281 -9.23 0.53 1.84
N ASP A 282 -10.28 1.31 2.10
CA ASP A 282 -11.41 0.92 2.96
C ASP A 282 -12.07 -0.40 2.50
N VAL A 283 -12.35 -0.52 1.20
CA VAL A 283 -13.01 -1.71 0.62
C VAL A 283 -12.11 -2.94 0.75
N VAL A 284 -10.82 -2.81 0.47
CA VAL A 284 -9.86 -3.90 0.64
C VAL A 284 -9.80 -4.36 2.09
N TRP A 285 -9.82 -3.41 3.05
CA TRP A 285 -9.85 -3.78 4.48
C TRP A 285 -11.09 -4.57 4.86
N LEU A 286 -12.27 -4.17 4.39
CA LEU A 286 -13.51 -4.91 4.66
C LEU A 286 -13.43 -6.36 4.14
N PHE A 287 -12.77 -6.56 2.99
CA PHE A 287 -12.52 -7.89 2.44
C PHE A 287 -11.54 -8.68 3.33
N LEU A 288 -10.43 -8.06 3.74
CA LEU A 288 -9.46 -8.66 4.67
C LEU A 288 -10.13 -9.03 6.00
N PHE A 289 -10.86 -8.11 6.60
CA PHE A 289 -11.57 -8.34 7.85
C PHE A 289 -12.55 -9.53 7.73
N SER A 290 -13.38 -9.52 6.69
CA SER A 290 -14.39 -10.58 6.50
C SER A 290 -13.76 -11.93 6.19
N CYS A 291 -12.74 -11.99 5.32
CA CYS A 291 -12.20 -13.25 4.82
C CYS A 291 -11.08 -13.82 5.71
N ILE A 292 -10.19 -12.98 6.21
CA ILE A 292 -9.02 -13.45 6.96
C ILE A 292 -9.33 -13.48 8.45
N TYR A 293 -9.93 -12.42 9.03
CA TYR A 293 -10.19 -12.37 10.46
C TYR A 293 -11.48 -13.12 10.85
N VAL A 294 -12.60 -12.89 10.16
CA VAL A 294 -13.89 -13.50 10.56
C VAL A 294 -14.03 -14.92 10.02
N TRP A 295 -13.88 -15.14 8.71
CA TRP A 295 -14.01 -16.46 8.11
C TRP A 295 -12.83 -17.37 8.42
N GLY A 296 -11.62 -16.84 8.49
CA GLY A 296 -10.38 -17.58 8.76
C GLY A 296 -10.10 -17.81 10.25
N VAL A 297 -11.06 -17.48 11.15
CA VAL A 297 -10.87 -17.62 12.59
C VAL A 297 -10.79 -19.11 13.00
N GLY A 298 -9.79 -19.42 13.83
CA GLY A 298 -9.64 -20.69 14.52
C GLY A 298 -9.78 -20.52 16.04
N PRO A 299 -9.09 -21.33 16.85
CA PRO A 299 -8.98 -21.08 18.28
C PRO A 299 -8.40 -19.70 18.54
N VAL A 300 -9.08 -18.86 19.32
CA VAL A 300 -8.69 -17.47 19.59
C VAL A 300 -8.00 -17.33 20.95
N VAL A 301 -7.06 -16.39 21.05
CA VAL A 301 -6.62 -15.82 22.33
C VAL A 301 -7.61 -14.70 22.66
N ALA A 302 -8.23 -14.82 23.84
CA ALA A 302 -9.10 -13.78 24.38
C ALA A 302 -8.27 -12.60 24.93
#